data_d8fbff50ad3e6c2c4c08436d559db4ef
#
_entry.id   d8fbff50ad3e6c2c4c08436d559db4ef
#
_cell.length_a   1.000
_cell.length_b   1.000
_cell.length_c   1.000
_cell.angle_alpha   90.00
_cell.angle_beta   90.00
_cell.angle_gamma   90.00
#
_symmetry.space_group_name_H-M   'P 1'
#
loop_
_entity.id
_entity.type
_entity.pdbx_description
1 polymer ?
#
loop_
_entity_poly.entity_id
_entity_poly.type
_entity_poly.pdbx_seq_one_letter_code
_entity_poly.pdbx_strand_id
1 'polypeptide(L)'
;MAESKNVIALDVGSVRIGVAVSDALGITAQPLETWTRKGLENDLAHFEALARQRGAAAFVLGLPRNMDGTEGQQAIDTRAFGDALRERVGLPIRYVDERLTSMSAHSMLHESGLKRK
;
A
#
# COMPACT_ATOMS: atom_id res chain seq x y z
N MET A 1 15.64 -4.12 20.84
CA MET A 1 14.31 -3.77 20.70
C MET A 1 13.68 -4.45 19.48
N ALA A 2 12.45 -4.68 19.57
CA ALA A 2 11.78 -5.42 18.51
C ALA A 2 11.62 -4.56 17.29
N GLU A 3 11.72 -5.17 16.14
CA GLU A 3 11.46 -4.47 14.90
C GLU A 3 9.99 -4.26 14.73
N SER A 4 9.65 -3.16 14.07
CA SER A 4 8.28 -2.91 13.73
C SER A 4 7.81 -3.90 12.69
N LYS A 5 6.58 -4.38 12.85
CA LYS A 5 5.95 -5.21 11.83
C LYS A 5 4.75 -4.52 11.22
N ASN A 6 4.61 -3.24 11.48
CA ASN A 6 3.53 -2.48 10.90
C ASN A 6 3.72 -2.35 9.40
N VAL A 7 2.65 -2.55 8.66
CA VAL A 7 2.66 -2.44 7.22
C VAL A 7 1.51 -1.54 6.82
N ILE A 8 1.75 -0.67 5.87
CA ILE A 8 0.73 0.23 5.35
C ILE A 8 0.35 -0.25 3.96
N ALA A 9 -0.93 -0.49 3.75
CA ALA A 9 -1.44 -0.94 2.46
C ALA A 9 -2.13 0.22 1.76
N LEU A 10 -1.84 0.38 0.48
CA LEU A 10 -2.39 1.46 -0.32
C LEU A 10 -3.11 0.89 -1.54
N ASP A 11 -4.31 1.40 -1.77
CA ASP A 11 -5.07 1.11 -2.97
C ASP A 11 -5.06 2.39 -3.80
N VAL A 12 -4.15 2.46 -4.77
CA VAL A 12 -3.84 3.70 -5.45
C VAL A 12 -4.82 3.93 -6.60
N GLY A 13 -5.70 4.90 -6.43
CA GLY A 13 -6.61 5.32 -7.49
C GLY A 13 -6.14 6.62 -8.12
N SER A 14 -6.83 7.06 -9.15
CA SER A 14 -6.47 8.30 -9.83
C SER A 14 -6.85 9.52 -9.02
N VAL A 15 -7.88 9.41 -8.19
CA VAL A 15 -8.40 10.53 -7.40
C VAL A 15 -8.13 10.33 -5.92
N ARG A 16 -8.25 9.11 -5.45
CA ARG A 16 -8.12 8.80 -4.03
C ARG A 16 -7.24 7.58 -3.83
N ILE A 17 -6.64 7.51 -2.66
CA ILE A 17 -5.85 6.36 -2.26
C ILE A 17 -6.44 5.83 -0.96
N GLY A 18 -6.90 4.58 -0.99
CA GLY A 18 -7.38 3.92 0.22
C GLY A 18 -6.20 3.45 1.05
N VAL A 19 -6.28 3.62 2.35
CA VAL A 19 -5.17 3.33 3.25
C VAL A 19 -5.62 2.42 4.37
N ALA A 20 -4.88 1.36 4.60
CA ALA A 20 -5.10 0.48 5.74
C ALA A 20 -3.76 0.20 6.41
N VAL A 21 -3.81 -0.15 7.67
CA VAL A 21 -2.58 -0.42 8.43
C VAL A 21 -2.75 -1.71 9.20
N SER A 22 -1.65 -2.41 9.40
CA SER A 22 -1.63 -3.56 10.30
C SER A 22 -1.13 -3.08 11.66
N ASP A 23 -1.43 -3.86 12.70
CA ASP A 23 -0.89 -3.55 14.02
C ASP A 23 0.55 -4.06 14.12
N ALA A 24 1.16 -3.81 15.27
CA ALA A 24 2.57 -4.15 15.45
C ALA A 24 2.82 -5.64 15.40
N LEU A 25 1.81 -6.44 15.66
CA LEU A 25 1.94 -7.90 15.61
C LEU A 25 1.66 -8.47 14.24
N GLY A 26 1.12 -7.66 13.34
CA GLY A 26 0.77 -8.13 12.02
C GLY A 26 -0.45 -9.03 12.00
N ILE A 27 -1.23 -9.03 13.06
CA ILE A 27 -2.38 -9.92 13.18
C ILE A 27 -3.64 -9.29 12.63
N THR A 28 -3.84 -8.02 12.91
CA THR A 28 -5.04 -7.32 12.47
C THR A 28 -4.70 -6.27 11.45
N ALA A 29 -5.64 -6.00 10.56
CA ALA A 29 -5.51 -4.95 9.58
C ALA A 29 -6.75 -4.08 9.70
N GLN A 30 -6.56 -2.78 9.70
CA GLN A 30 -7.66 -1.84 9.91
C GLN A 30 -7.62 -0.77 8.86
N PRO A 31 -8.78 -0.42 8.29
CA PRO A 31 -8.83 0.74 7.40
C PRO A 31 -8.51 1.99 8.22
N LEU A 32 -7.70 2.85 7.65
CA LEU A 32 -7.27 4.05 8.34
C LEU A 32 -7.91 5.30 7.78
N GLU A 33 -7.84 5.47 6.48
CA GLU A 33 -8.35 6.68 5.85
C GLU A 33 -8.47 6.49 4.36
N THR A 34 -9.13 7.43 3.71
CA THR A 34 -9.10 7.56 2.27
C THR A 34 -8.50 8.93 2.00
N TRP A 35 -7.35 8.92 1.34
CA TRP A 35 -6.61 10.15 1.06
C TRP A 35 -7.01 10.67 -0.31
N THR A 36 -7.51 11.90 -0.37
CA THR A 36 -7.79 12.54 -1.64
C THR A 36 -6.48 13.08 -2.18
N ARG A 37 -6.13 12.69 -3.40
CA ARG A 37 -4.83 13.03 -3.95
C ARG A 37 -4.70 14.53 -4.20
N LYS A 38 -3.50 15.03 -3.95
CA LYS A 38 -3.22 16.46 -4.05
C LYS A 38 -1.95 16.71 -4.86
N GLY A 39 -1.62 15.78 -5.75
CA GLY A 39 -0.40 15.86 -6.53
C GLY A 39 0.66 14.94 -5.94
N LEU A 40 1.56 14.48 -6.80
CA LEU A 40 2.51 13.45 -6.40
C LEU A 40 3.34 13.87 -5.19
N GLU A 41 3.86 15.09 -5.21
CA GLU A 41 4.73 15.53 -4.12
C GLU A 41 3.99 15.56 -2.78
N ASN A 42 2.78 16.06 -2.78
CA ASN A 42 1.98 16.12 -1.56
C ASN A 42 1.57 14.73 -1.10
N ASP A 43 1.23 13.86 -2.06
CA ASP A 43 0.86 12.50 -1.73
C ASP A 43 2.02 11.76 -1.07
N LEU A 44 3.21 11.90 -1.65
CA LEU A 44 4.39 11.24 -1.10
C LEU A 44 4.73 11.76 0.29
N ALA A 45 4.63 13.08 0.48
CA ALA A 45 4.90 13.65 1.78
C ALA A 45 3.93 13.14 2.83
N HIS A 46 2.67 12.98 2.45
CA HIS A 46 1.66 12.47 3.37
C HIS A 46 2.01 11.05 3.84
N PHE A 47 2.36 10.17 2.90
CA PHE A 47 2.66 8.80 3.26
C PHE A 47 4.00 8.65 3.94
N GLU A 48 4.94 9.52 3.65
CA GLU A 48 6.19 9.54 4.38
C GLU A 48 5.95 9.87 5.85
N ALA A 49 5.14 10.89 6.11
CA ALA A 49 4.81 11.26 7.48
C ALA A 49 4.05 10.13 8.18
N LEU A 50 3.13 9.50 7.47
CA LEU A 50 2.36 8.41 8.04
C LEU A 50 3.26 7.24 8.42
N ALA A 51 4.21 6.91 7.55
CA ALA A 51 5.12 5.81 7.82
C ALA A 51 5.95 6.08 9.07
N ARG A 52 6.39 7.32 9.24
CA ARG A 52 7.15 7.69 10.43
C ARG A 52 6.31 7.63 11.68
N GLN A 53 5.09 8.14 11.61
CA GLN A 53 4.21 8.15 12.76
C GLN A 53 3.89 6.74 13.24
N ARG A 54 3.76 5.82 12.31
CA ARG A 54 3.36 4.47 12.63
C ARG A 54 4.52 3.51 12.78
N GLY A 55 5.72 3.95 12.48
CA GLY A 55 6.87 3.06 12.51
C GLY A 55 6.72 1.94 11.51
N ALA A 56 6.24 2.26 10.31
CA ALA A 56 5.97 1.24 9.31
C ALA A 56 7.26 0.62 8.80
N ALA A 57 7.19 -0.69 8.55
CA ALA A 57 8.33 -1.43 8.03
C ALA A 57 8.27 -1.58 6.52
N ALA A 58 7.10 -1.43 5.92
CA ALA A 58 6.92 -1.64 4.50
C ALA A 58 5.59 -1.08 4.05
N PHE A 59 5.46 -0.93 2.72
CA PHE A 59 4.19 -0.61 2.10
C PHE A 59 3.77 -1.76 1.20
N VAL A 60 2.48 -1.95 1.06
CA VAL A 60 1.91 -2.93 0.13
C VAL A 60 0.95 -2.19 -0.77
N LEU A 61 1.13 -2.31 -2.08
CA LEU A 61 0.29 -1.65 -3.05
C LEU A 61 -0.44 -2.68 -3.89
N GLY A 62 -1.75 -2.49 -4.07
CA GLY A 62 -2.53 -3.35 -4.94
C GLY A 62 -2.24 -3.00 -6.39
N LEU A 63 -1.99 -4.01 -7.20
CA LEU A 63 -1.65 -3.82 -8.61
C LEU A 63 -2.80 -4.32 -9.45
N PRO A 64 -3.60 -3.43 -10.04
CA PRO A 64 -4.73 -3.87 -10.86
C PRO A 64 -4.25 -4.45 -12.17
N ARG A 65 -4.79 -5.62 -12.53
CA ARG A 65 -4.43 -6.27 -13.77
C ARG A 65 -5.67 -6.59 -14.57
N ASN A 66 -5.51 -6.66 -15.87
CA ASN A 66 -6.59 -7.11 -16.74
C ASN A 66 -6.82 -8.59 -16.50
N MET A 67 -7.97 -9.06 -16.95
CA MET A 67 -8.33 -10.45 -16.72
C MET A 67 -7.33 -11.43 -17.33
N ASP A 68 -6.66 -11.03 -18.39
CA ASP A 68 -5.67 -11.89 -19.03
C ASP A 68 -4.28 -11.78 -18.39
N GLY A 69 -4.16 -11.04 -17.31
CA GLY A 69 -2.89 -10.92 -16.61
C GLY A 69 -2.02 -9.75 -17.04
N THR A 70 -2.42 -9.04 -18.08
CA THR A 70 -1.63 -7.90 -18.52
C THR A 70 -1.91 -6.70 -17.64
N GLU A 71 -1.00 -5.75 -17.66
CA GLU A 71 -1.12 -4.53 -16.88
C GLU A 71 -1.54 -3.39 -17.79
N GLY A 72 -2.63 -2.71 -17.41
CA GLY A 72 -3.07 -1.54 -18.14
C GLY A 72 -2.51 -0.28 -17.52
N GLN A 73 -3.08 0.86 -17.91
CA GLN A 73 -2.57 2.15 -17.48
C GLN A 73 -2.59 2.31 -15.96
N GLN A 74 -3.64 1.81 -15.31
CA GLN A 74 -3.75 1.93 -13.86
C GLN A 74 -2.60 1.21 -13.16
N ALA A 75 -2.22 0.05 -13.66
CA ALA A 75 -1.11 -0.69 -13.07
C ALA A 75 0.20 0.03 -13.29
N ILE A 76 0.39 0.61 -14.47
CA ILE A 76 1.58 1.37 -14.77
C ILE A 76 1.69 2.56 -13.82
N ASP A 77 0.58 3.26 -13.62
CA ASP A 77 0.56 4.41 -12.73
C ASP A 77 0.84 4.00 -11.29
N THR A 78 0.31 2.85 -10.88
CA THR A 78 0.54 2.35 -9.52
C THR A 78 2.01 2.03 -9.30
N ARG A 79 2.65 1.41 -10.29
CA ARG A 79 4.08 1.10 -10.17
C ARG A 79 4.92 2.37 -10.13
N ALA A 80 4.55 3.36 -10.93
CA ALA A 80 5.26 4.64 -10.91
C ALA A 80 5.13 5.31 -9.55
N PHE A 81 3.94 5.26 -8.97
CA PHE A 81 3.74 5.82 -7.64
C PHE A 81 4.56 5.05 -6.61
N GLY A 82 4.55 3.72 -6.70
CA GLY A 82 5.31 2.90 -5.76
C GLY A 82 6.80 3.14 -5.84
N ASP A 83 7.32 3.31 -7.06
CA ASP A 83 8.76 3.58 -7.23
C ASP A 83 9.11 4.92 -6.59
N ALA A 84 8.28 5.94 -6.82
CA ALA A 84 8.52 7.26 -6.22
C ALA A 84 8.42 7.19 -4.70
N LEU A 85 7.48 6.43 -4.20
CA LEU A 85 7.31 6.28 -2.76
C LEU A 85 8.52 5.59 -2.14
N ARG A 86 9.00 4.54 -2.78
CA ARG A 86 10.18 3.82 -2.28
C ARG A 86 11.39 4.73 -2.20
N GLU A 87 11.58 5.56 -3.23
CA GLU A 87 12.68 6.51 -3.24
C GLU A 87 12.56 7.49 -2.08
N ARG A 88 11.32 7.91 -1.79
CA ARG A 88 11.10 8.92 -0.79
C ARG A 88 11.24 8.38 0.63
N VAL A 89 10.68 7.21 0.90
CA VAL A 89 10.61 6.69 2.27
C VAL A 89 11.72 5.73 2.63
N GLY A 90 12.34 5.11 1.63
CA GLY A 90 13.40 4.15 1.87
C GLY A 90 12.93 2.84 2.46
N LEU A 91 11.67 2.49 2.28
CA LEU A 91 11.11 1.25 2.77
C LEU A 91 10.74 0.33 1.62
N PRO A 92 10.71 -0.99 1.87
CA PRO A 92 10.29 -1.91 0.82
C PRO A 92 8.86 -1.66 0.37
N ILE A 93 8.64 -1.81 -0.92
CA ILE A 93 7.31 -1.71 -1.50
C ILE A 93 6.98 -3.06 -2.11
N ARG A 94 5.85 -3.63 -1.75
CA ARG A 94 5.39 -4.89 -2.30
C ARG A 94 4.15 -4.67 -3.11
N TYR A 95 3.98 -5.47 -4.15
CA TYR A 95 2.80 -5.39 -5.00
C TYR A 95 1.99 -6.66 -4.88
N VAL A 96 0.67 -6.53 -4.83
CA VAL A 96 -0.25 -7.65 -4.74
C VAL A 96 -1.19 -7.58 -5.91
N ASP A 97 -1.43 -8.72 -6.58
CA ASP A 97 -2.29 -8.80 -7.74
C ASP A 97 -3.74 -8.70 -7.30
N GLU A 98 -4.39 -7.59 -7.63
CA GLU A 98 -5.77 -7.33 -7.20
C GLU A 98 -6.80 -8.23 -7.86
N ARG A 99 -6.43 -8.94 -8.93
CA ARG A 99 -7.38 -9.86 -9.55
C ARG A 99 -7.81 -10.96 -8.59
N LEU A 100 -6.96 -11.27 -7.62
CA LEU A 100 -7.14 -12.43 -6.77
C LEU A 100 -7.85 -12.13 -5.47
N THR A 101 -8.14 -10.87 -5.18
CA THR A 101 -8.71 -10.49 -3.90
C THR A 101 -9.79 -9.46 -4.09
N SER A 102 -10.51 -9.19 -3.01
CA SER A 102 -11.38 -8.02 -2.98
C SER A 102 -10.53 -6.77 -3.06
N MET A 103 -11.02 -5.79 -3.76
CA MET A 103 -10.25 -4.59 -4.01
C MET A 103 -10.29 -3.67 -2.81
N SER A 104 -9.51 -3.97 -1.81
CA SER A 104 -9.39 -3.06 -0.69
C SER A 104 -8.02 -3.19 -0.08
N ALA A 105 -7.53 -2.11 0.51
CA ALA A 105 -6.25 -2.15 1.18
C ALA A 105 -6.27 -3.13 2.33
N HIS A 106 -7.41 -3.26 2.98
CA HIS A 106 -7.56 -4.19 4.09
C HIS A 106 -7.33 -5.63 3.62
N SER A 107 -7.90 -5.99 2.48
CA SER A 107 -7.72 -7.32 1.93
C SER A 107 -6.29 -7.57 1.52
N MET A 108 -5.62 -6.56 1.02
CA MET A 108 -4.24 -6.71 0.58
C MET A 108 -3.31 -7.07 1.72
N LEU A 109 -3.58 -6.60 2.91
CA LEU A 109 -2.75 -6.93 4.05
C LEU A 109 -2.81 -8.41 4.37
N HIS A 110 -3.95 -9.04 4.14
CA HIS A 110 -4.05 -10.48 4.34
C HIS A 110 -3.36 -11.26 3.24
N GLU A 111 -3.34 -10.72 2.02
CA GLU A 111 -2.73 -11.41 0.89
C GLU A 111 -1.22 -11.31 0.87
N SER A 112 -0.68 -10.29 1.46
CA SER A 112 0.71 -9.94 1.24
C SER A 112 1.67 -10.60 2.20
N GLY A 113 1.28 -11.69 2.82
CA GLY A 113 2.18 -12.38 3.70
C GLY A 113 2.00 -12.07 5.16
N LEU A 114 1.10 -11.18 5.48
CA LEU A 114 0.72 -11.00 6.86
C LEU A 114 -0.21 -12.08 7.30
N LYS A 115 -0.76 -12.82 6.35
CA LYS A 115 -1.64 -13.89 6.69
C LYS A 115 -0.86 -14.98 7.40
N ARG A 116 -1.50 -15.64 8.22
CA ARG A 116 -0.87 -16.69 8.86
C ARG A 116 -1.30 -17.89 8.36
N LYS A 117 -0.76 -18.73 8.65
CA LYS A 117 -1.13 -19.94 8.13
C LYS A 117 -1.54 -20.79 9.11
#